data_c1235304ee5afb2b2a10bf37eddce289
#
_entry.id   c1235304ee5afb2b2a10bf37eddce289
#
_cell.length_a   1.000
_cell.length_b   1.000
_cell.length_c   1.000
_cell.angle_alpha   90.00
_cell.angle_beta   90.00
_cell.angle_gamma   90.00
#
_symmetry.space_group_name_H-M   'P 1'
#
loop_
_entity.id
_entity.type
_entity.pdbx_description
1 polymer ?
#
loop_
_entity_poly.entity_id
_entity_poly.type
_entity_poly.pdbx_seq_one_letter_code
_entity_poly.pdbx_strand_id
1 'polypeptide(L)'
;PTTSVQDESEFVFHHDWGFTNENCLVLNVWTPGINDGKKRPVLFWIHGGGFAAGSSQELPSYEGENLAKKGDVVVVSINHRLNVLGFLDLSAYGDKYKNSANNSVLDMVAALEWVKTNISNFGGDAGNVTI
;
A
#
# COMPACT_ATOMS: atom_id res chain seq x y z
N PRO A 1 -6.63 12.18 0.64
CA PRO A 1 -5.84 10.95 0.82
C PRO A 1 -5.37 10.86 2.27
N THR A 2 -5.58 9.70 2.85
CA THR A 2 -5.13 9.41 4.21
C THR A 2 -3.74 8.81 4.14
N THR A 3 -2.81 9.35 4.89
CA THR A 3 -1.46 8.82 5.03
C THR A 3 -1.32 8.11 6.38
N SER A 4 -0.41 7.15 6.48
CA SER A 4 -0.03 6.59 7.77
C SER A 4 0.58 7.68 8.66
N VAL A 5 0.42 7.57 9.97
CA VAL A 5 1.05 8.50 10.92
C VAL A 5 2.56 8.48 10.71
N GLN A 6 3.13 9.65 10.44
CA GLN A 6 4.50 9.77 9.93
C GLN A 6 5.31 10.75 10.74
N ASP A 7 6.61 10.51 10.74
CA ASP A 7 7.60 11.50 11.14
C ASP A 7 8.02 12.30 9.89
N GLU A 8 8.08 13.63 10.00
CA GLU A 8 8.55 14.53 8.95
C GLU A 8 10.08 14.41 8.81
N SER A 9 10.55 13.31 8.24
CA SER A 9 11.99 13.20 7.94
C SER A 9 12.29 14.01 6.68
N GLU A 10 13.29 14.88 6.77
CA GLU A 10 13.77 15.72 5.67
C GLU A 10 14.43 14.87 4.57
N PHE A 11 13.63 14.38 3.64
CA PHE A 11 14.16 13.90 2.37
C PHE A 11 14.32 15.05 1.38
N VAL A 12 15.27 14.91 0.46
CA VAL A 12 15.67 15.91 -0.54
C VAL A 12 14.52 16.34 -1.48
N PHE A 13 13.39 15.63 -1.47
CA PHE A 13 12.25 15.88 -2.35
C PHE A 13 11.05 16.43 -1.58
N HIS A 14 10.28 17.27 -2.24
CA HIS A 14 9.04 17.78 -1.67
C HIS A 14 8.01 16.65 -1.60
N HIS A 15 7.60 16.30 -0.39
CA HIS A 15 6.63 15.26 -0.11
C HIS A 15 5.26 15.88 0.13
N ASP A 16 4.22 15.35 -0.48
CA ASP A 16 2.83 15.66 -0.11
C ASP A 16 2.33 14.59 0.85
N TRP A 17 2.35 14.91 2.12
CA TRP A 17 1.92 14.00 3.17
C TRP A 17 0.39 13.86 3.28
N GLY A 18 -0.37 14.76 2.66
CA GLY A 18 -1.83 14.77 2.77
C GLY A 18 -2.30 14.90 4.20
N PHE A 19 -3.36 14.18 4.57
CA PHE A 19 -3.88 14.16 5.94
C PHE A 19 -3.42 12.90 6.67
N THR A 20 -2.71 13.08 7.79
CA THR A 20 -2.39 11.99 8.70
C THR A 20 -3.65 11.56 9.46
N ASN A 21 -3.92 10.25 9.49
CA ASN A 21 -5.09 9.70 10.17
C ASN A 21 -4.80 8.25 10.60
N GLU A 22 -5.31 7.84 11.75
CA GLU A 22 -5.22 6.44 12.19
C GLU A 22 -5.98 5.48 11.26
N ASN A 23 -7.04 5.94 10.60
CA ASN A 23 -7.73 5.18 9.54
C ASN A 23 -6.95 5.31 8.22
N CYS A 24 -5.74 4.81 8.19
CA CYS A 24 -4.78 4.96 7.09
C CYS A 24 -4.65 3.71 6.20
N LEU A 25 -5.27 2.59 6.56
CA LEU A 25 -5.16 1.34 5.82
C LEU A 25 -6.03 1.39 4.56
N VAL A 26 -5.51 2.06 3.56
CA VAL A 26 -6.13 2.28 2.26
C VAL A 26 -5.17 1.87 1.16
N LEU A 27 -5.70 1.64 -0.04
CA LEU A 27 -4.91 1.38 -1.23
C LEU A 27 -5.47 2.18 -2.42
N ASN A 28 -4.61 2.41 -3.40
CA ASN A 28 -4.97 3.01 -4.68
C ASN A 28 -4.83 1.96 -5.78
N VAL A 29 -5.69 2.04 -6.78
CA VAL A 29 -5.62 1.18 -7.96
C VAL A 29 -5.67 2.04 -9.21
N TRP A 30 -4.68 1.89 -10.08
CA TRP A 30 -4.67 2.45 -11.42
C TRP A 30 -4.77 1.31 -12.43
N THR A 31 -5.73 1.44 -13.33
CA THR A 31 -5.95 0.45 -14.39
C THR A 31 -6.25 1.15 -15.71
N PRO A 32 -5.73 0.64 -16.83
CA PRO A 32 -6.06 1.18 -18.16
C PRO A 32 -7.46 0.79 -18.63
N GLY A 33 -8.13 -0.17 -17.98
CA GLY A 33 -9.50 -0.56 -18.34
C GLY A 33 -10.08 -1.62 -17.44
N ILE A 34 -11.41 -1.54 -17.27
CA ILE A 34 -12.23 -2.51 -16.55
C ILE A 34 -13.20 -3.16 -17.53
N ASN A 35 -13.62 -4.38 -17.24
CA ASN A 35 -14.61 -5.12 -18.04
C ASN A 35 -14.26 -5.30 -19.54
N ASP A 36 -12.98 -5.29 -19.88
CA ASP A 36 -12.46 -5.46 -21.25
C ASP A 36 -12.00 -6.90 -21.53
N GLY A 37 -12.18 -7.81 -20.60
CA GLY A 37 -11.81 -9.24 -20.73
C GLY A 37 -10.31 -9.51 -20.58
N LYS A 38 -9.48 -8.50 -20.40
CA LYS A 38 -8.06 -8.65 -20.18
C LYS A 38 -7.76 -9.11 -18.76
N LYS A 39 -6.64 -9.83 -18.62
CA LYS A 39 -6.04 -10.25 -17.34
C LYS A 39 -4.64 -9.65 -17.30
N ARG A 40 -4.55 -8.41 -16.78
CA ARG A 40 -3.29 -7.67 -16.75
C ARG A 40 -2.41 -8.10 -15.60
N PRO A 41 -1.08 -8.13 -15.78
CA PRO A 41 -0.16 -8.22 -14.67
C PRO A 41 -0.45 -7.12 -13.64
N VAL A 42 -0.26 -7.44 -12.37
CA VAL A 42 -0.46 -6.51 -11.26
C VAL A 42 0.90 -6.15 -10.66
N LEU A 43 1.20 -4.87 -10.56
CA LEU A 43 2.33 -4.33 -9.82
C LEU A 43 1.84 -3.83 -8.47
N PHE A 44 2.33 -4.43 -7.40
CA PHE A 44 1.97 -4.10 -6.03
C PHE A 44 3.09 -3.29 -5.39
N TRP A 45 2.85 -1.99 -5.19
CA TRP A 45 3.84 -1.06 -4.67
C TRP A 45 3.73 -0.90 -3.16
N ILE A 46 4.84 -1.14 -2.48
CA ILE A 46 5.06 -0.85 -1.07
C ILE A 46 6.06 0.29 -1.00
N HIS A 47 5.65 1.43 -0.44
CA HIS A 47 6.49 2.62 -0.37
C HIS A 47 7.71 2.43 0.54
N GLY A 48 8.77 3.21 0.29
CA GLY A 48 9.96 3.28 1.12
C GLY A 48 9.75 4.08 2.41
N GLY A 49 10.86 4.36 3.11
CA GLY A 49 10.88 5.18 4.35
C GLY A 49 11.34 4.41 5.58
N GLY A 50 11.95 3.23 5.40
CA GLY A 50 12.58 2.43 6.46
C GLY A 50 11.61 1.96 7.55
N PHE A 51 10.33 1.79 7.21
CA PHE A 51 9.23 1.52 8.14
C PHE A 51 8.98 2.62 9.19
N ALA A 52 9.66 3.74 9.09
CA ALA A 52 9.52 4.86 10.02
C ALA A 52 8.56 5.93 9.49
N ALA A 53 8.62 6.22 8.19
CA ALA A 53 7.81 7.24 7.53
C ALA A 53 7.46 6.78 6.12
N GLY A 54 6.53 7.47 5.47
CA GLY A 54 6.16 7.22 4.08
C GLY A 54 4.66 7.12 3.86
N SER A 55 4.26 7.23 2.60
CA SER A 55 2.89 6.95 2.17
C SER A 55 2.85 6.52 0.71
N SER A 56 1.73 5.92 0.32
CA SER A 56 1.48 5.48 -1.06
C SER A 56 1.36 6.61 -2.07
N GLN A 57 1.37 7.87 -1.64
CA GLN A 57 1.12 9.05 -2.47
C GLN A 57 2.10 10.20 -2.23
N GLU A 58 3.10 10.01 -1.38
CA GLU A 58 4.01 11.09 -0.96
C GLU A 58 4.86 11.68 -2.08
N LEU A 59 5.13 10.91 -3.12
CA LEU A 59 5.93 11.34 -4.27
C LEU A 59 5.12 11.22 -5.57
N PRO A 60 5.27 12.18 -6.49
CA PRO A 60 4.66 12.09 -7.83
C PRO A 60 5.03 10.82 -8.60
N SER A 61 6.21 10.25 -8.32
CA SER A 61 6.67 9.00 -8.93
C SER A 61 5.89 7.77 -8.47
N TYR A 62 5.12 7.87 -7.38
CA TYR A 62 4.27 6.77 -6.88
C TYR A 62 2.91 6.73 -7.55
N GLU A 63 2.57 7.74 -8.36
CA GLU A 63 1.35 7.75 -9.14
C GLU A 63 1.43 6.74 -10.29
N GLY A 64 0.56 5.73 -10.22
CA GLY A 64 0.60 4.58 -11.12
C GLY A 64 -0.01 4.81 -12.51
N GLU A 65 -0.60 5.98 -12.80
CA GLU A 65 -1.34 6.23 -14.03
C GLU A 65 -0.51 6.00 -15.30
N ASN A 66 0.67 6.61 -15.37
CA ASN A 66 1.55 6.49 -16.53
C ASN A 66 2.02 5.04 -16.74
N LEU A 67 2.36 4.36 -15.64
CA LEU A 67 2.82 2.97 -15.67
C LEU A 67 1.68 2.05 -16.12
N ALA A 68 0.49 2.22 -15.57
CA ALA A 68 -0.68 1.46 -15.95
C ALA A 68 -1.00 1.62 -17.45
N LYS A 69 -1.03 2.87 -17.95
CA LYS A 69 -1.35 3.14 -19.36
C LYS A 69 -0.30 2.63 -20.33
N LYS A 70 0.99 2.87 -20.04
CA LYS A 70 2.09 2.52 -20.96
C LYS A 70 2.46 1.04 -20.91
N GLY A 71 2.34 0.42 -19.74
CA GLY A 71 2.68 -0.99 -19.52
C GLY A 71 1.52 -1.95 -19.73
N ASP A 72 0.29 -1.46 -19.92
CA ASP A 72 -0.96 -2.26 -19.91
C ASP A 72 -1.02 -3.17 -18.67
N VAL A 73 -0.71 -2.61 -17.50
CA VAL A 73 -0.68 -3.29 -16.20
C VAL A 73 -1.65 -2.63 -15.22
N VAL A 74 -2.04 -3.36 -14.17
CA VAL A 74 -2.72 -2.78 -13.02
C VAL A 74 -1.69 -2.43 -11.96
N VAL A 75 -1.71 -1.19 -11.46
CA VAL A 75 -0.82 -0.75 -10.39
C VAL A 75 -1.63 -0.61 -9.11
N VAL A 76 -1.16 -1.19 -8.03
CA VAL A 76 -1.73 -1.06 -6.69
C VAL A 76 -0.66 -0.47 -5.78
N SER A 77 -0.97 0.61 -5.07
CA SER A 77 -0.11 1.14 -4.00
C SER A 77 -0.86 1.12 -2.68
N ILE A 78 -0.16 0.82 -1.61
CA ILE A 78 -0.77 0.63 -0.29
C ILE A 78 -0.19 1.56 0.76
N ASN A 79 -0.99 1.87 1.77
CA ASN A 79 -0.50 2.31 3.07
C ASN A 79 -0.45 1.13 4.03
N HIS A 80 0.51 1.17 4.94
CA HIS A 80 0.63 0.23 6.06
C HIS A 80 1.07 0.97 7.32
N ARG A 81 0.82 0.43 8.48
CA ARG A 81 1.23 1.05 9.74
C ARG A 81 2.75 1.09 9.86
N LEU A 82 3.26 2.19 10.35
CA LEU A 82 4.68 2.49 10.45
C LEU A 82 5.08 2.72 11.91
N ASN A 83 6.40 2.74 12.16
CA ASN A 83 6.99 3.10 13.42
C ASN A 83 6.37 2.28 14.58
N VAL A 84 6.14 2.89 15.73
CA VAL A 84 5.55 2.23 16.90
C VAL A 84 4.19 1.57 16.62
N LEU A 85 3.37 2.16 15.74
CA LEU A 85 2.06 1.62 15.38
C LEU A 85 2.16 0.33 14.55
N GLY A 86 3.25 0.18 13.81
CA GLY A 86 3.53 -1.00 12.99
C GLY A 86 4.24 -2.13 13.73
N PHE A 87 5.04 -1.80 14.77
CA PHE A 87 6.02 -2.73 15.32
C PHE A 87 6.11 -2.78 16.86
N LEU A 88 5.24 -2.05 17.60
CA LEU A 88 5.25 -2.11 19.07
C LEU A 88 4.80 -3.50 19.56
N ASP A 89 5.67 -4.18 20.27
CA ASP A 89 5.33 -5.46 20.89
C ASP A 89 4.49 -5.25 22.16
N LEU A 90 3.24 -5.64 22.08
CA LEU A 90 2.27 -5.66 23.18
C LEU A 90 1.84 -7.07 23.53
N SER A 91 2.55 -8.11 23.07
CA SER A 91 2.15 -9.51 23.26
C SER A 91 2.00 -9.91 24.73
N ALA A 92 2.75 -9.28 25.63
CA ALA A 92 2.65 -9.49 27.08
C ALA A 92 1.30 -9.03 27.69
N TYR A 93 0.50 -8.23 26.96
CA TYR A 93 -0.77 -7.67 27.45
C TYR A 93 -2.00 -8.48 27.02
N GLY A 94 -1.80 -9.68 26.48
CA GLY A 94 -2.85 -10.65 26.17
C GLY A 94 -2.91 -11.09 24.71
N ASP A 95 -3.64 -12.18 24.49
CA ASP A 95 -3.68 -12.89 23.19
C ASP A 95 -4.10 -12.02 22.00
N LYS A 96 -4.94 -11.01 22.20
CA LYS A 96 -5.35 -10.10 21.15
C LYS A 96 -4.18 -9.28 20.56
N TYR A 97 -3.08 -9.16 21.30
CA TYR A 97 -1.90 -8.42 20.92
C TYR A 97 -0.72 -9.31 20.47
N LYS A 98 -0.89 -10.62 20.40
CA LYS A 98 0.18 -11.57 20.10
C LYS A 98 0.99 -11.28 18.83
N ASN A 99 0.38 -10.60 17.87
CA ASN A 99 1.01 -10.24 16.58
C ASN A 99 1.34 -8.75 16.47
N SER A 100 1.23 -7.97 17.54
CA SER A 100 1.36 -6.50 17.49
C SER A 100 2.73 -6.03 16.97
N ALA A 101 3.80 -6.78 17.23
CA ALA A 101 5.13 -6.51 16.70
C ALA A 101 5.26 -6.63 15.16
N ASN A 102 4.23 -7.15 14.49
CA ASN A 102 4.20 -7.38 13.05
C ASN A 102 3.01 -6.71 12.35
N ASN A 103 2.38 -5.72 12.97
CA ASN A 103 1.20 -5.06 12.41
C ASN A 103 1.42 -4.52 10.99
N SER A 104 2.56 -3.91 10.72
CA SER A 104 2.92 -3.40 9.39
C SER A 104 2.92 -4.51 8.33
N VAL A 105 3.52 -5.65 8.65
CA VAL A 105 3.56 -6.80 7.72
C VAL A 105 2.17 -7.42 7.55
N LEU A 106 1.39 -7.49 8.62
CA LEU A 106 0.00 -7.97 8.55
C LEU A 106 -0.88 -7.06 7.68
N ASP A 107 -0.64 -5.75 7.69
CA ASP A 107 -1.33 -4.81 6.82
C ASP A 107 -1.01 -5.08 5.34
N MET A 108 0.26 -5.38 5.01
CA MET A 108 0.67 -5.77 3.66
C MET A 108 0.01 -7.09 3.22
N VAL A 109 -0.04 -8.08 4.12
CA VAL A 109 -0.72 -9.37 3.87
C VAL A 109 -2.20 -9.15 3.61
N ALA A 110 -2.88 -8.34 4.43
CA ALA A 110 -4.29 -8.01 4.24
C ALA A 110 -4.56 -7.32 2.90
N ALA A 111 -3.66 -6.42 2.48
CA ALA A 111 -3.75 -5.77 1.18
C ALA A 111 -3.57 -6.76 0.02
N LEU A 112 -2.64 -7.72 0.14
CA LEU A 112 -2.46 -8.79 -0.86
C LEU A 112 -3.65 -9.73 -0.92
N GLU A 113 -4.28 -10.06 0.20
CA GLU A 113 -5.53 -10.82 0.25
C GLU A 113 -6.67 -10.07 -0.43
N TRP A 114 -6.73 -8.74 -0.23
CA TRP A 114 -7.68 -7.90 -0.94
C TRP A 114 -7.44 -7.93 -2.46
N VAL A 115 -6.19 -7.80 -2.90
CA VAL A 115 -5.81 -7.90 -4.32
C VAL A 115 -6.23 -9.25 -4.89
N LYS A 116 -5.90 -10.34 -4.21
CA LYS A 116 -6.28 -11.71 -4.62
C LYS A 116 -7.79 -11.84 -4.84
N THR A 117 -8.59 -11.19 -4.01
CA THR A 117 -10.05 -11.33 -4.04
C THR A 117 -10.72 -10.38 -5.04
N ASN A 118 -10.15 -9.17 -5.24
CA ASN A 118 -10.86 -8.07 -5.88
C ASN A 118 -10.25 -7.60 -7.20
N ILE A 119 -8.96 -7.85 -7.44
CA ILE A 119 -8.25 -7.18 -8.54
C ILE A 119 -8.77 -7.54 -9.93
N SER A 120 -9.45 -8.66 -10.07
CA SER A 120 -10.12 -9.06 -11.31
C SER A 120 -11.20 -8.08 -11.73
N ASN A 121 -11.87 -7.41 -10.79
CA ASN A 121 -12.87 -6.37 -11.06
C ASN A 121 -12.23 -5.12 -11.68
N PHE A 122 -10.92 -4.97 -11.53
CA PHE A 122 -10.11 -3.89 -12.08
C PHE A 122 -9.30 -4.32 -13.33
N GLY A 123 -9.63 -5.49 -13.90
CA GLY A 123 -8.95 -6.02 -15.08
C GLY A 123 -7.58 -6.63 -14.81
N GLY A 124 -7.22 -6.87 -13.55
CA GLY A 124 -5.96 -7.50 -13.14
C GLY A 124 -6.06 -9.02 -13.01
N ASP A 125 -4.89 -9.68 -13.08
CA ASP A 125 -4.74 -11.12 -12.85
C ASP A 125 -4.20 -11.36 -11.44
N ALA A 126 -5.04 -11.91 -10.56
CA ALA A 126 -4.65 -12.29 -9.19
C ALA A 126 -3.57 -13.39 -9.13
N GLY A 127 -3.37 -14.13 -10.23
CA GLY A 127 -2.31 -15.12 -10.36
C GLY A 127 -0.97 -14.56 -10.87
N ASN A 128 -0.94 -13.27 -11.25
CA ASN A 128 0.25 -12.62 -11.82
C ASN A 128 0.48 -11.27 -11.10
N VAL A 129 0.92 -11.36 -9.85
CA VAL A 129 1.19 -10.20 -8.97
C VAL A 129 2.68 -10.13 -8.67
N THR A 130 3.28 -9.00 -8.96
CA THR A 130 4.68 -8.66 -8.62
C THR A 130 4.71 -7.59 -7.55
N ILE A 131 5.55 -7.77 -6.52
CA ILE A 131 5.79 -6.84 -5.41
C ILE A 131 7.14 -6.15 -5.64
#